data_dd016bac92dc2d98ea6c19e2b2472b22
#
_entry.id   dd016bac92dc2d98ea6c19e2b2472b22
#
_cell.length_a   1.000
_cell.length_b   1.000
_cell.length_c   1.000
_cell.angle_alpha   90.00
_cell.angle_beta   90.00
_cell.angle_gamma   90.00
#
_symmetry.space_group_name_H-M   'P 1'
#
loop_
_entity.id
_entity.type
_entity.pdbx_description
1 polymer ?
#
loop_
_entity_poly.entity_id
_entity_poly.type
_entity_poly.pdbx_seq_one_letter_code
_entity_poly.pdbx_strand_id
1 'polypeptide(L)'
;MLASLRIQNVVLIESLNIEFQPGLCALTGETGAGKSILLDSLGLALGARADSTLVRKGADQATVIAVFEVPLSHPSLLILHNVNIGIEDGMALSSLRGGEADEAIQKTEMTGDFGSPRRLPAARDDQIIEIIIRRTLSTDGRSKAYINDQPVSAGLLREIAQSLIEIHGQFDTQGLLNPSTHRKMLDDYAGADNTLAGLWKNWQERKMALADLKSTAEASRAEEDFLRTALEDLDALEPKAGEEDELAALRERLMHREQVMEGLNAAYEALSGENDPVRSAWATLERIADKIGPQGHEAIGALDRASSEIAEALSEIQRLSADLEQSEHDLQTIDDRLFDLRAQARKHVCSVNDLPAKREELAGRLNAIEHADEALAEAVKQVEAARGSYINAAQKLSDLRTKTARRLDDLVAKELPPLKLEKARFVTRIEPLGESEWGPGGIDRVRFLVTTNPGSDPGPLEKIASGGEMARFMLALKVVMAQVGSAGSLIFDEVDAGIGGATADAVGERLARLAAGKQVMVVTHAPQVAARAAHHWIVKKEGAQDIKTTVTALATGQPRREEIARMLAGAVVTEEARAAAEKLLEAKVA
;
A
#
# COMPACT_ATOMS: atom_id res chain seq x y z
N MET A 1 5.14 29.04 4.83
CA MET A 1 6.38 29.81 5.03
C MET A 1 6.87 29.73 6.47
N LEU A 2 8.15 29.99 6.76
CA LEU A 2 8.65 30.18 8.13
C LEU A 2 8.14 31.53 8.67
N ALA A 3 7.24 31.50 9.65
CA ALA A 3 6.66 32.71 10.23
C ALA A 3 7.54 33.28 11.34
N SER A 4 8.03 32.44 12.26
CA SER A 4 8.90 32.89 13.33
C SER A 4 9.93 31.84 13.77
N LEU A 5 11.02 32.32 14.34
CA LEU A 5 12.07 31.50 14.95
C LEU A 5 12.41 32.06 16.34
N ARG A 6 12.19 31.24 17.37
CA ARG A 6 12.55 31.57 18.73
C ARG A 6 13.69 30.67 19.19
N ILE A 7 14.75 31.28 19.71
CA ILE A 7 15.97 30.62 20.16
C ILE A 7 16.23 31.00 21.61
N GLN A 8 16.50 30.01 22.46
CA GLN A 8 16.84 30.21 23.85
C GLN A 8 18.08 29.39 24.22
N ASN A 9 19.05 30.01 24.84
CA ASN A 9 20.26 29.41 25.38
C ASN A 9 21.09 28.60 24.36
N VAL A 10 21.28 29.14 23.15
CA VAL A 10 22.11 28.53 22.11
C VAL A 10 23.39 29.35 21.91
N VAL A 11 24.52 28.80 22.22
CA VAL A 11 25.87 29.41 22.10
C VAL A 11 25.93 30.84 22.63
N LEU A 12 25.92 31.83 21.77
CA LEU A 12 25.95 33.26 22.11
C LEU A 12 24.53 33.89 22.22
N ILE A 13 23.50 33.16 21.89
CA ILE A 13 22.13 33.63 21.94
C ILE A 13 21.50 33.21 23.28
N GLU A 14 21.20 34.17 24.14
CA GLU A 14 20.47 33.95 25.38
C GLU A 14 18.97 33.77 25.11
N SER A 15 18.37 34.75 24.45
CA SER A 15 16.99 34.75 23.98
C SER A 15 16.85 35.59 22.73
N LEU A 16 16.24 35.05 21.69
CA LEU A 16 16.02 35.72 20.44
C LEU A 16 14.66 35.30 19.88
N ASN A 17 13.90 36.28 19.38
CA ASN A 17 12.66 36.03 18.63
C ASN A 17 12.74 36.82 17.33
N ILE A 18 12.59 36.12 16.19
CA ILE A 18 12.60 36.73 14.86
C ILE A 18 11.28 36.41 14.20
N GLU A 19 10.60 37.43 13.69
CA GLU A 19 9.45 37.29 12.81
C GLU A 19 9.91 37.52 11.37
N PHE A 20 9.62 36.55 10.51
CA PHE A 20 9.99 36.62 9.10
C PHE A 20 8.81 37.09 8.25
N GLN A 21 9.12 37.64 7.11
CA GLN A 21 8.14 38.14 6.16
C GLN A 21 8.22 37.36 4.84
N PRO A 22 7.17 37.35 4.02
CA PRO A 22 7.22 36.75 2.68
C PRO A 22 8.18 37.52 1.76
N GLY A 23 8.62 36.89 0.68
CA GLY A 23 9.53 37.47 -0.28
C GLY A 23 11.00 37.27 0.06
N LEU A 24 11.89 38.15 -0.45
CA LEU A 24 13.33 38.05 -0.21
C LEU A 24 13.72 38.72 1.10
N CYS A 25 14.29 37.97 2.00
CA CYS A 25 14.76 38.33 3.32
C CYS A 25 16.30 38.25 3.38
N ALA A 26 16.99 39.34 3.64
CA ALA A 26 18.44 39.36 3.82
C ALA A 26 18.83 39.40 5.30
N LEU A 27 19.78 38.53 5.68
CA LEU A 27 20.48 38.57 6.97
C LEU A 27 21.91 39.06 6.75
N THR A 28 22.25 40.22 7.29
CA THR A 28 23.59 40.75 7.25
C THR A 28 24.20 40.83 8.66
N GLY A 29 25.45 41.23 8.77
CA GLY A 29 26.17 41.35 10.02
C GLY A 29 27.63 40.97 9.88
N GLU A 30 28.45 41.34 10.85
CA GLU A 30 29.90 41.05 10.84
C GLU A 30 30.20 39.55 10.82
N THR A 31 31.38 39.17 10.30
CA THR A 31 31.87 37.82 10.33
C THR A 31 31.97 37.34 11.78
N GLY A 32 31.37 36.18 12.08
CA GLY A 32 31.31 35.67 13.46
C GLY A 32 30.26 36.33 14.36
N ALA A 33 29.38 37.20 13.84
CA ALA A 33 28.32 37.83 14.64
C ALA A 33 27.20 36.88 15.10
N GLY A 34 27.19 35.64 14.63
CA GLY A 34 26.19 34.64 15.02
C GLY A 34 25.21 34.25 13.90
N LYS A 35 25.49 34.67 12.65
CA LYS A 35 24.67 34.24 11.49
C LYS A 35 24.61 32.72 11.34
N SER A 36 25.76 32.06 11.46
CA SER A 36 25.82 30.57 11.44
C SER A 36 25.09 29.96 12.62
N ILE A 37 25.13 30.59 13.82
CA ILE A 37 24.42 30.09 15.01
C ILE A 37 22.90 30.12 14.77
N LEU A 38 22.38 31.08 14.01
CA LEU A 38 20.98 31.12 13.59
C LEU A 38 20.63 29.94 12.71
N LEU A 39 21.47 29.63 11.72
CA LEU A 39 21.26 28.49 10.82
C LEU A 39 21.42 27.15 11.56
N ASP A 40 22.41 27.03 12.46
CA ASP A 40 22.59 25.88 13.34
C ASP A 40 21.35 25.64 14.21
N SER A 41 20.81 26.74 14.79
CA SER A 41 19.60 26.66 15.61
C SER A 41 18.40 26.19 14.80
N LEU A 42 18.23 26.76 13.60
CA LEU A 42 17.16 26.32 12.70
C LEU A 42 17.36 24.86 12.25
N GLY A 43 18.58 24.47 11.88
CA GLY A 43 18.94 23.09 11.55
C GLY A 43 18.62 22.13 12.70
N LEU A 44 18.90 22.52 13.94
CA LEU A 44 18.55 21.75 15.14
C LEU A 44 17.02 21.57 15.22
N ALA A 45 16.23 22.63 15.04
CA ALA A 45 14.76 22.54 15.01
C ALA A 45 14.26 21.61 13.90
N LEU A 46 14.91 21.61 12.74
CA LEU A 46 14.56 20.80 11.56
C LEU A 46 15.04 19.33 11.63
N GLY A 47 15.62 18.91 12.77
CA GLY A 47 16.00 17.52 12.99
C GLY A 47 17.46 17.18 12.65
N ALA A 48 18.34 18.19 12.51
CA ALA A 48 19.76 17.96 12.43
C ALA A 48 20.30 17.26 13.70
N ARG A 49 21.50 16.68 13.59
CA ARG A 49 22.16 16.00 14.72
C ARG A 49 22.36 17.02 15.86
N ALA A 50 21.88 16.67 17.03
CA ALA A 50 22.06 17.49 18.23
C ALA A 50 23.51 17.37 18.73
N ASP A 51 24.17 18.51 18.92
CA ASP A 51 25.50 18.60 19.52
C ASP A 51 25.42 19.43 20.81
N SER A 52 25.82 18.85 21.93
CA SER A 52 25.78 19.52 23.25
C SER A 52 26.59 20.82 23.30
N THR A 53 27.53 21.02 22.38
CA THR A 53 28.29 22.29 22.24
C THR A 53 27.42 23.47 21.85
N LEU A 54 26.21 23.22 21.32
CA LEU A 54 25.24 24.26 21.02
C LEU A 54 24.56 24.83 22.29
N VAL A 55 24.63 24.13 23.42
CA VAL A 55 24.05 24.67 24.67
C VAL A 55 24.93 25.77 25.22
N ARG A 56 24.34 26.95 25.52
CA ARG A 56 25.02 28.09 26.10
C ARG A 56 25.70 27.72 27.42
N LYS A 57 26.93 28.17 27.61
CA LYS A 57 27.65 27.97 28.88
C LYS A 57 26.86 28.56 30.05
N GLY A 58 26.62 27.75 31.07
CA GLY A 58 25.87 28.14 32.26
C GLY A 58 24.34 27.94 32.15
N ALA A 59 23.86 27.43 31.02
CA ALA A 59 22.47 27.00 30.87
C ALA A 59 22.39 25.45 30.90
N ASP A 60 21.31 24.91 31.44
CA ASP A 60 21.07 23.45 31.51
C ASP A 60 20.57 22.90 30.18
N GLN A 61 19.90 23.74 29.39
CA GLN A 61 19.18 23.34 28.18
C GLN A 61 19.10 24.48 27.17
N ALA A 62 19.23 24.16 25.90
CA ALA A 62 18.88 24.98 24.76
C ALA A 62 17.51 24.62 24.20
N THR A 63 16.75 25.62 23.73
CA THR A 63 15.45 25.42 23.10
C THR A 63 15.35 26.22 21.81
N VAL A 64 14.89 25.58 20.74
CA VAL A 64 14.58 26.25 19.47
C VAL A 64 13.14 25.90 19.07
N ILE A 65 12.39 26.95 18.70
CA ILE A 65 11.01 26.83 18.23
C ILE A 65 10.93 27.51 16.87
N ALA A 66 10.46 26.80 15.87
CA ALA A 66 10.18 27.32 14.53
C ALA A 66 8.68 27.16 14.24
N VAL A 67 8.04 28.23 13.80
CA VAL A 67 6.61 28.27 13.45
C VAL A 67 6.51 28.40 11.93
N PHE A 68 5.78 27.50 11.32
CA PHE A 68 5.52 27.49 9.88
C PHE A 68 4.04 27.70 9.60
N GLU A 69 3.73 28.57 8.67
CA GLU A 69 2.41 28.77 8.10
C GLU A 69 2.31 28.03 6.76
N VAL A 70 1.34 27.14 6.62
CA VAL A 70 1.13 26.34 5.42
C VAL A 70 -0.33 26.39 4.95
N PRO A 71 -0.62 26.32 3.64
CA PRO A 71 -1.99 26.17 3.16
C PRO A 71 -2.54 24.78 3.50
N LEU A 72 -3.86 24.65 3.54
CA LEU A 72 -4.54 23.39 3.86
C LEU A 72 -4.15 22.22 2.91
N SER A 73 -3.78 22.55 1.68
CA SER A 73 -3.33 21.57 0.66
C SER A 73 -1.87 21.10 0.84
N HIS A 74 -1.17 21.57 1.88
CA HIS A 74 0.27 21.30 2.02
C HIS A 74 0.55 19.83 2.37
N PRO A 75 1.54 19.15 1.73
CA PRO A 75 1.83 17.72 1.93
C PRO A 75 2.15 17.32 3.37
N SER A 76 2.75 18.24 4.17
CA SER A 76 3.06 17.99 5.59
C SER A 76 1.82 17.65 6.42
N LEU A 77 0.66 18.19 6.07
CA LEU A 77 -0.58 17.94 6.81
C LEU A 77 -1.06 16.50 6.65
N LEU A 78 -0.86 15.88 5.48
CA LEU A 78 -1.13 14.46 5.27
C LEU A 78 -0.20 13.58 6.10
N ILE A 79 1.08 13.95 6.20
CA ILE A 79 2.05 13.21 7.03
C ILE A 79 1.63 13.29 8.49
N LEU A 80 1.30 14.49 9.01
CA LEU A 80 0.86 14.70 10.38
C LEU A 80 -0.43 13.93 10.70
N HIS A 81 -1.38 13.93 9.80
CA HIS A 81 -2.62 13.17 9.94
C HIS A 81 -2.37 11.65 10.04
N ASN A 82 -1.51 11.10 9.19
CA ASN A 82 -1.20 9.67 9.17
C ASN A 82 -0.55 9.17 10.48
N VAL A 83 0.09 10.07 11.23
CA VAL A 83 0.71 9.76 12.53
C VAL A 83 -0.10 10.27 13.72
N ASN A 84 -1.36 10.70 13.50
CA ASN A 84 -2.30 11.21 14.53
C ASN A 84 -1.75 12.42 15.33
N ILE A 85 -0.96 13.29 14.72
CA ILE A 85 -0.54 14.54 15.34
C ILE A 85 -1.63 15.59 15.12
N GLY A 86 -2.19 16.13 16.23
CA GLY A 86 -3.25 17.13 16.20
C GLY A 86 -2.79 18.44 15.55
N ILE A 87 -3.68 19.03 14.76
CA ILE A 87 -3.53 20.35 14.19
C ILE A 87 -4.53 21.22 14.98
N GLU A 88 -4.04 22.24 15.66
CA GLU A 88 -4.91 23.18 16.38
C GLU A 88 -5.69 24.01 15.34
N ASP A 89 -6.89 23.62 15.13
CA ASP A 89 -8.13 24.34 14.84
C ASP A 89 -9.15 23.30 14.36
N GLY A 90 -10.14 23.06 15.19
CA GLY A 90 -11.31 22.18 15.15
C GLY A 90 -11.97 21.77 13.84
N MET A 91 -11.26 21.67 12.73
CA MET A 91 -11.74 21.06 11.49
C MET A 91 -11.19 19.64 11.34
N ALA A 92 -12.11 18.67 11.47
CA ALA A 92 -11.83 17.29 11.15
C ALA A 92 -11.25 17.20 9.73
N LEU A 93 -10.03 16.66 9.61
CA LEU A 93 -9.33 16.35 8.34
C LEU A 93 -10.06 15.28 7.47
N SER A 94 -11.33 14.98 7.79
CA SER A 94 -12.20 14.12 6.98
C SER A 94 -12.38 14.59 5.53
N SER A 95 -12.16 15.89 5.27
CA SER A 95 -12.24 16.45 3.91
C SER A 95 -11.01 16.23 3.03
N LEU A 96 -9.90 15.71 3.59
CA LEU A 96 -8.66 15.40 2.83
C LEU A 96 -8.60 13.95 2.32
N ARG A 97 -9.55 13.09 2.68
CA ARG A 97 -9.69 11.74 2.12
C ARG A 97 -10.49 11.80 0.83
N GLY A 98 -9.80 11.76 -0.31
CA GLY A 98 -10.40 11.45 -1.61
C GLY A 98 -10.94 10.02 -1.75
N GLY A 99 -11.23 9.31 -0.62
CA GLY A 99 -11.73 7.93 -0.58
C GLY A 99 -13.21 7.80 -0.22
N GLU A 100 -13.86 8.83 0.34
CA GLU A 100 -15.30 8.76 0.67
C GLU A 100 -16.21 9.12 -0.51
N ALA A 101 -15.66 9.66 -1.60
CA ALA A 101 -16.44 9.90 -2.81
C ALA A 101 -16.86 8.60 -3.51
N ASP A 102 -16.04 7.54 -3.46
CA ASP A 102 -16.33 6.26 -4.10
C ASP A 102 -17.36 5.42 -3.34
N GLU A 103 -17.37 5.47 -1.99
CA GLU A 103 -18.41 4.77 -1.21
C GLU A 103 -19.79 5.46 -1.26
N ALA A 104 -19.82 6.77 -1.40
CA ALA A 104 -21.05 7.52 -1.58
C ALA A 104 -21.67 7.28 -2.97
N ILE A 105 -20.85 7.07 -4.01
CA ILE A 105 -21.32 6.75 -5.37
C ILE A 105 -21.90 5.34 -5.42
N GLN A 106 -21.30 4.34 -4.77
CA GLN A 106 -21.83 2.97 -4.74
C GLN A 106 -23.14 2.83 -3.93
N LYS A 107 -23.38 3.68 -2.92
CA LYS A 107 -24.65 3.66 -2.17
C LYS A 107 -25.79 4.41 -2.87
N THR A 108 -25.49 5.31 -3.81
CA THR A 108 -26.51 6.14 -4.49
C THR A 108 -27.04 5.46 -5.76
N GLU A 109 -26.38 4.45 -6.30
CA GLU A 109 -26.88 3.68 -7.45
C GLU A 109 -28.01 2.69 -7.11
N MET A 110 -28.34 2.48 -5.83
CA MET A 110 -29.41 1.56 -5.41
C MET A 110 -30.74 2.20 -5.06
N THR A 111 -30.89 3.53 -5.10
CA THR A 111 -32.19 4.19 -4.92
C THR A 111 -32.31 5.33 -5.92
N GLY A 112 -33.06 5.07 -6.96
CA GLY A 112 -33.30 6.02 -8.03
C GLY A 112 -34.07 7.26 -7.55
N ASP A 113 -33.34 8.38 -7.49
CA ASP A 113 -33.92 9.70 -7.63
C ASP A 113 -32.87 10.66 -8.23
N PHE A 114 -33.15 11.16 -9.45
CA PHE A 114 -32.26 12.03 -10.21
C PHE A 114 -32.36 13.47 -9.70
N GLY A 115 -31.61 13.77 -8.62
CA GLY A 115 -31.31 15.13 -8.22
C GLY A 115 -29.85 15.45 -8.55
N SER A 116 -29.62 16.56 -9.29
CA SER A 116 -28.30 17.05 -9.70
C SER A 116 -27.27 16.99 -8.57
N PRO A 117 -26.01 16.56 -8.82
CA PRO A 117 -24.98 16.50 -7.79
C PRO A 117 -24.70 17.92 -7.27
N ARG A 118 -25.03 18.18 -6.01
CA ARG A 118 -24.57 19.37 -5.30
C ARG A 118 -23.05 19.29 -5.26
N ARG A 119 -22.37 20.18 -5.99
CA ARG A 119 -20.95 20.48 -5.79
C ARG A 119 -20.77 20.81 -4.32
N LEU A 120 -20.00 19.98 -3.61
CA LEU A 120 -19.44 20.36 -2.32
C LEU A 120 -18.65 21.67 -2.52
N PRO A 121 -18.78 22.67 -1.63
CA PRO A 121 -17.99 23.89 -1.73
C PRO A 121 -16.51 23.48 -1.76
N ALA A 122 -15.79 23.93 -2.79
CA ALA A 122 -14.34 23.80 -2.84
C ALA A 122 -13.79 24.35 -1.52
N ALA A 123 -12.98 23.56 -0.81
CA ALA A 123 -12.26 24.03 0.36
C ALA A 123 -11.55 25.33 -0.07
N ARG A 124 -11.77 26.43 0.65
CA ARG A 124 -11.09 27.69 0.34
C ARG A 124 -9.62 27.47 0.59
N ASP A 125 -8.83 27.58 -0.45
CA ASP A 125 -7.35 27.47 -0.42
C ASP A 125 -6.69 28.57 0.46
N ASP A 126 -7.48 29.48 0.99
CA ASP A 126 -7.06 30.64 1.77
C ASP A 126 -6.86 30.33 3.27
N GLN A 127 -7.16 29.10 3.72
CA GLN A 127 -6.99 28.75 5.13
C GLN A 127 -5.54 28.39 5.43
N ILE A 128 -4.88 29.22 6.27
CA ILE A 128 -3.51 29.02 6.72
C ILE A 128 -3.53 28.22 8.03
N ILE A 129 -2.67 27.23 8.12
CA ILE A 129 -2.48 26.37 9.28
C ILE A 129 -1.07 26.55 9.83
N GLU A 130 -0.95 26.68 11.14
CA GLU A 130 0.35 26.76 11.82
C GLU A 130 0.86 25.36 12.20
N ILE A 131 2.14 25.13 11.92
CA ILE A 131 2.90 23.96 12.37
C ILE A 131 4.02 24.45 13.28
N ILE A 132 3.96 24.09 14.56
CA ILE A 132 4.95 24.50 15.56
C ILE A 132 5.92 23.37 15.78
N ILE A 133 7.18 23.59 15.40
CA ILE A 133 8.27 22.64 15.64
C ILE A 133 9.10 23.13 16.82
N ARG A 134 9.29 22.29 17.85
CA ARG A 134 10.10 22.61 19.01
C ARG A 134 11.16 21.52 19.22
N ARG A 135 12.40 21.96 19.39
CA ARG A 135 13.52 21.10 19.75
C ARG A 135 14.17 21.57 21.04
N THR A 136 14.42 20.64 21.96
CA THR A 136 15.17 20.90 23.18
C THR A 136 16.43 20.05 23.20
N LEU A 137 17.53 20.61 23.68
CA LEU A 137 18.85 19.96 23.79
C LEU A 137 19.43 20.24 25.15
N SER A 138 19.74 19.21 25.93
CA SER A 138 20.37 19.31 27.24
C SER A 138 21.88 19.19 27.14
N THR A 139 22.61 19.67 28.17
CA THR A 139 24.08 19.61 28.25
C THR A 139 24.64 18.20 28.22
N ASP A 140 23.86 17.18 28.62
CA ASP A 140 24.20 15.75 28.55
C ASP A 140 24.05 15.15 27.13
N GLY A 141 23.71 15.97 26.11
CA GLY A 141 23.54 15.56 24.73
C GLY A 141 22.15 14.94 24.41
N ARG A 142 21.28 14.79 25.40
CA ARG A 142 19.90 14.33 25.14
C ARG A 142 19.09 15.41 24.47
N SER A 143 18.33 15.01 23.45
CA SER A 143 17.45 15.95 22.75
C SER A 143 16.04 15.38 22.58
N LYS A 144 15.04 16.27 22.69
CA LYS A 144 13.63 15.95 22.47
C LYS A 144 13.06 16.81 21.37
N ALA A 145 12.22 16.22 20.53
CA ALA A 145 11.55 16.88 19.43
C ALA A 145 10.03 16.86 19.63
N TYR A 146 9.38 17.94 19.25
CA TYR A 146 7.94 18.10 19.35
C TYR A 146 7.40 18.77 18.10
N ILE A 147 6.21 18.35 17.68
CA ILE A 147 5.40 19.03 16.66
C ILE A 147 4.04 19.27 17.27
N ASN A 148 3.56 20.51 17.29
CA ASN A 148 2.33 20.94 17.96
C ASN A 148 2.24 20.37 19.39
N ASP A 149 3.32 20.54 20.16
CA ASP A 149 3.54 20.05 21.52
C ASP A 149 3.47 18.53 21.72
N GLN A 150 3.29 17.75 20.66
CA GLN A 150 3.33 16.29 20.73
C GLN A 150 4.76 15.78 20.49
N PRO A 151 5.28 14.84 21.31
CA PRO A 151 6.62 14.32 21.16
C PRO A 151 6.73 13.46 19.90
N VAL A 152 7.78 13.69 19.11
CA VAL A 152 8.03 12.98 17.84
C VAL A 152 9.45 12.44 17.76
N SER A 153 9.66 11.45 16.86
CA SER A 153 11.00 10.98 16.53
C SER A 153 11.76 12.02 15.69
N ALA A 154 13.09 12.03 15.79
CA ALA A 154 13.92 12.88 14.93
C ALA A 154 13.80 12.53 13.43
N GLY A 155 13.43 11.28 13.11
CA GLY A 155 13.17 10.86 11.74
C GLY A 155 11.92 11.53 11.16
N LEU A 156 10.79 11.44 11.86
CA LEU A 156 9.54 12.07 11.46
C LEU A 156 9.68 13.60 11.38
N LEU A 157 10.38 14.20 12.37
CA LEU A 157 10.67 15.63 12.35
C LEU A 157 11.40 16.05 11.07
N ARG A 158 12.41 15.28 10.66
CA ARG A 158 13.18 15.54 9.44
C ARG A 158 12.34 15.39 8.18
N GLU A 159 11.49 14.37 8.12
CA GLU A 159 10.59 14.14 6.99
C GLU A 159 9.62 15.33 6.78
N ILE A 160 9.00 15.80 7.85
CA ILE A 160 8.10 16.97 7.81
C ILE A 160 8.88 18.23 7.45
N ALA A 161 10.02 18.46 8.08
CA ALA A 161 10.86 19.64 7.85
C ALA A 161 11.28 19.77 6.37
N GLN A 162 11.58 18.67 5.69
CA GLN A 162 11.93 18.65 4.26
C GLN A 162 10.83 19.17 3.34
N SER A 163 9.57 19.06 3.74
CA SER A 163 8.45 19.61 2.98
C SER A 163 8.21 21.09 3.26
N LEU A 164 8.66 21.61 4.41
CA LEU A 164 8.42 22.98 4.88
C LEU A 164 9.50 23.95 4.41
N ILE A 165 10.77 23.54 4.47
CA ILE A 165 11.91 24.42 4.24
C ILE A 165 13.11 23.66 3.67
N GLU A 166 13.82 24.28 2.74
CA GLU A 166 15.09 23.79 2.20
C GLU A 166 16.21 24.76 2.55
N ILE A 167 17.35 24.24 3.04
CA ILE A 167 18.56 25.03 3.36
C ILE A 167 19.64 24.64 2.37
N HIS A 168 20.19 25.62 1.65
CA HIS A 168 21.27 25.46 0.67
C HIS A 168 22.56 26.16 1.17
N GLY A 169 23.63 25.37 1.32
CA GLY A 169 24.93 25.83 1.87
C GLY A 169 25.60 24.72 2.67
N GLN A 170 26.34 25.05 3.73
CA GLN A 170 27.04 24.08 4.59
C GLN A 170 26.12 23.07 5.27
N PHE A 171 24.82 23.37 5.38
CA PHE A 171 23.80 22.53 6.05
C PHE A 171 22.79 21.95 5.07
N ASP A 172 23.18 21.65 3.84
CA ASP A 172 22.28 21.23 2.77
C ASP A 172 21.35 20.08 3.21
N THR A 173 20.05 20.36 3.29
CA THR A 173 19.03 19.36 3.51
C THR A 173 18.63 18.72 2.18
N GLN A 174 19.42 17.83 1.73
CA GLN A 174 19.32 16.70 0.80
C GLN A 174 18.24 16.65 -0.32
N GLY A 175 17.45 17.69 -0.59
CA GLY A 175 16.43 17.63 -1.63
C GLY A 175 17.01 17.32 -3.03
N LEU A 176 17.77 18.26 -3.59
CA LEU A 176 18.36 18.17 -4.93
C LEU A 176 19.63 17.30 -4.99
N LEU A 177 20.34 17.11 -3.88
CA LEU A 177 21.52 16.24 -3.83
C LEU A 177 21.14 14.76 -3.82
N ASN A 178 19.94 14.39 -3.37
CA ASN A 178 19.50 13.02 -3.31
C ASN A 178 19.05 12.49 -4.69
N PRO A 179 19.76 11.55 -5.33
CA PRO A 179 19.40 11.05 -6.65
C PRO A 179 18.01 10.38 -6.72
N SER A 180 17.46 9.92 -5.59
CA SER A 180 16.14 9.29 -5.55
C SER A 180 14.99 10.28 -5.79
N THR A 181 15.22 11.58 -5.58
CA THR A 181 14.22 12.64 -5.78
C THR A 181 14.22 13.19 -7.20
N HIS A 182 15.31 13.03 -7.95
CA HIS A 182 15.51 13.66 -9.26
C HIS A 182 14.41 13.31 -10.26
N ARG A 183 13.97 12.04 -10.29
CA ARG A 183 12.88 11.61 -11.16
C ARG A 183 11.59 12.35 -10.84
N LYS A 184 11.20 12.37 -9.56
CA LYS A 184 9.98 13.08 -9.14
C LYS A 184 10.06 14.56 -9.46
N MET A 185 11.20 15.20 -9.22
CA MET A 185 11.40 16.62 -9.55
C MET A 185 11.26 16.90 -11.04
N LEU A 186 11.79 16.03 -11.91
CA LEU A 186 11.63 16.16 -13.35
C LEU A 186 10.17 15.94 -13.77
N ASP A 187 9.48 14.96 -13.17
CA ASP A 187 8.07 14.67 -13.43
C ASP A 187 7.17 15.84 -13.01
N ASP A 188 7.40 16.40 -11.82
CA ASP A 188 6.69 17.59 -11.31
C ASP A 188 6.94 18.80 -12.22
N TYR A 189 8.19 19.01 -12.67
CA TYR A 189 8.55 20.09 -13.60
C TYR A 189 7.93 19.88 -15.00
N ALA A 190 7.76 18.65 -15.42
CA ALA A 190 7.09 18.28 -16.66
C ALA A 190 5.57 18.43 -16.59
N GLY A 191 4.99 18.57 -15.39
CA GLY A 191 3.54 18.49 -15.17
C GLY A 191 2.99 17.10 -15.48
N ALA A 192 3.77 16.04 -15.23
CA ALA A 192 3.36 14.66 -15.49
C ALA A 192 2.22 14.25 -14.54
N ASP A 193 1.24 13.54 -15.07
CA ASP A 193 0.16 12.96 -14.28
C ASP A 193 0.62 11.69 -13.53
N ASN A 194 -0.15 11.26 -12.55
CA ASN A 194 0.16 10.09 -11.71
C ASN A 194 -0.57 8.81 -12.15
N THR A 195 -1.06 8.75 -13.40
CA THR A 195 -1.86 7.62 -13.91
C THR A 195 -1.05 6.32 -13.99
N LEU A 196 0.27 6.41 -14.19
CA LEU A 196 1.15 5.26 -14.35
C LEU A 196 1.19 4.34 -13.11
N ALA A 197 1.10 4.91 -11.90
CA ALA A 197 1.10 4.14 -10.67
C ALA A 197 -0.14 3.21 -10.57
N GLY A 198 -1.30 3.67 -11.03
CA GLY A 198 -2.52 2.87 -11.11
C GLY A 198 -2.39 1.71 -12.12
N LEU A 199 -1.80 1.97 -13.30
CA LEU A 199 -1.55 0.95 -14.31
C LEU A 199 -0.55 -0.11 -13.83
N TRP A 200 0.51 0.30 -13.12
CA TRP A 200 1.46 -0.61 -12.48
C TRP A 200 0.76 -1.52 -11.47
N LYS A 201 -0.04 -0.94 -10.57
CA LYS A 201 -0.79 -1.69 -9.56
C LYS A 201 -1.71 -2.72 -10.20
N ASN A 202 -2.50 -2.32 -11.19
CA ASN A 202 -3.39 -3.23 -11.94
C ASN A 202 -2.60 -4.38 -12.59
N TRP A 203 -1.45 -4.11 -13.23
CA TRP A 203 -0.62 -5.16 -13.82
C TRP A 203 -0.10 -6.14 -12.75
N GLN A 204 0.38 -5.66 -11.61
CA GLN A 204 0.84 -6.53 -10.52
C GLN A 204 -0.30 -7.38 -9.93
N GLU A 205 -1.48 -6.82 -9.74
CA GLU A 205 -2.67 -7.54 -9.25
C GLU A 205 -3.06 -8.68 -10.23
N ARG A 206 -3.08 -8.40 -11.55
CA ARG A 206 -3.35 -9.44 -12.55
C ARG A 206 -2.29 -10.53 -12.57
N LYS A 207 -1.02 -10.16 -12.42
CA LYS A 207 0.09 -11.11 -12.36
C LYS A 207 0.00 -12.03 -11.13
N MET A 208 -0.37 -11.49 -9.98
CA MET A 208 -0.60 -12.28 -8.77
C MET A 208 -1.80 -13.22 -8.94
N ALA A 209 -2.92 -12.74 -9.44
CA ALA A 209 -4.10 -13.56 -9.71
C ALA A 209 -3.80 -14.71 -10.68
N LEU A 210 -3.01 -14.47 -11.72
CA LEU A 210 -2.55 -15.54 -12.62
C LEU A 210 -1.66 -16.59 -11.92
N ALA A 211 -0.78 -16.15 -11.02
CA ALA A 211 0.07 -17.07 -10.25
C ALA A 211 -0.76 -17.96 -9.32
N ASP A 212 -1.75 -17.38 -8.64
CA ASP A 212 -2.67 -18.11 -7.76
C ASP A 212 -3.53 -19.12 -8.56
N LEU A 213 -4.06 -18.71 -9.72
CA LEU A 213 -4.80 -19.60 -10.62
C LEU A 213 -3.93 -20.77 -11.10
N LYS A 214 -2.67 -20.53 -11.48
CA LYS A 214 -1.73 -21.57 -11.89
C LYS A 214 -1.47 -22.57 -10.76
N SER A 215 -1.22 -22.09 -9.55
CA SER A 215 -0.98 -22.95 -8.39
C SER A 215 -2.19 -23.83 -8.06
N THR A 216 -3.39 -23.24 -8.13
CA THR A 216 -4.65 -23.96 -7.90
C THR A 216 -4.91 -25.01 -8.99
N ALA A 217 -4.69 -24.67 -10.26
CA ALA A 217 -4.88 -25.59 -11.38
C ALA A 217 -3.88 -26.77 -11.33
N GLU A 218 -2.62 -26.51 -10.97
CA GLU A 218 -1.61 -27.58 -10.81
C GLU A 218 -1.98 -28.55 -9.68
N ALA A 219 -2.44 -28.03 -8.53
CA ALA A 219 -2.91 -28.87 -7.42
C ALA A 219 -4.15 -29.70 -7.81
N SER A 220 -5.08 -29.10 -8.54
CA SER A 220 -6.31 -29.76 -8.99
C SER A 220 -6.06 -30.84 -10.04
N ARG A 221 -5.13 -30.64 -10.96
CA ARG A 221 -4.74 -31.66 -11.97
C ARG A 221 -4.18 -32.94 -11.33
N ALA A 222 -3.48 -32.85 -10.22
CA ALA A 222 -2.98 -34.01 -9.50
C ALA A 222 -4.11 -34.90 -8.94
N GLU A 223 -5.32 -34.39 -8.81
CA GLU A 223 -6.51 -35.10 -8.30
C GLU A 223 -7.46 -35.52 -9.43
N GLU A 224 -7.25 -35.08 -10.68
CA GLU A 224 -8.19 -35.29 -11.79
C GLU A 224 -8.53 -36.78 -12.03
N ASP A 225 -7.50 -37.65 -12.11
CA ASP A 225 -7.70 -39.10 -12.33
C ASP A 225 -8.50 -39.76 -11.20
N PHE A 226 -8.23 -39.34 -9.96
CA PHE A 226 -9.00 -39.81 -8.81
C PHE A 226 -10.47 -39.37 -8.87
N LEU A 227 -10.71 -38.09 -9.18
CA LEU A 227 -12.06 -37.53 -9.27
C LEU A 227 -12.87 -38.18 -10.39
N ARG A 228 -12.23 -38.42 -11.55
CA ARG A 228 -12.86 -39.08 -12.70
C ARG A 228 -13.28 -40.50 -12.35
N THR A 229 -12.37 -41.32 -11.80
CA THR A 229 -12.66 -42.68 -11.37
C THR A 229 -13.72 -42.74 -10.27
N ALA A 230 -13.63 -41.83 -9.29
CA ALA A 230 -14.60 -41.78 -8.20
C ALA A 230 -16.00 -41.38 -8.68
N LEU A 231 -16.08 -40.48 -9.66
CA LEU A 231 -17.35 -40.09 -10.26
C LEU A 231 -17.95 -41.18 -11.14
N GLU A 232 -17.12 -41.88 -11.94
CA GLU A 232 -17.55 -43.04 -12.73
C GLU A 232 -18.13 -44.15 -11.84
N ASP A 233 -17.50 -44.45 -10.71
CA ASP A 233 -18.01 -45.46 -9.75
C ASP A 233 -19.37 -45.05 -9.15
N LEU A 234 -19.54 -43.75 -8.78
CA LEU A 234 -20.79 -43.23 -8.22
C LEU A 234 -21.89 -43.08 -9.27
N ASP A 235 -21.53 -42.75 -10.51
CA ASP A 235 -22.47 -42.69 -11.64
C ASP A 235 -22.99 -44.07 -12.03
N ALA A 236 -22.11 -45.09 -12.01
CA ALA A 236 -22.51 -46.50 -12.23
C ALA A 236 -23.39 -47.05 -11.09
N LEU A 237 -23.15 -46.60 -9.87
CA LEU A 237 -23.94 -47.00 -8.70
C LEU A 237 -25.30 -46.33 -8.63
N GLU A 238 -25.42 -45.07 -9.11
CA GLU A 238 -26.63 -44.23 -9.01
C GLU A 238 -27.29 -44.25 -7.60
N PRO A 239 -26.58 -43.90 -6.55
CA PRO A 239 -27.09 -43.96 -5.19
C PRO A 239 -28.23 -42.94 -4.96
N LYS A 240 -29.24 -43.38 -4.20
CA LYS A 240 -30.39 -42.53 -3.84
C LYS A 240 -30.44 -42.24 -2.34
N ALA A 241 -30.90 -41.07 -1.96
CA ALA A 241 -31.11 -40.75 -0.56
C ALA A 241 -32.24 -41.60 0.03
N GLY A 242 -31.99 -42.20 1.20
CA GLY A 242 -32.93 -43.10 1.86
C GLY A 242 -32.91 -44.57 1.36
N GLU A 243 -32.15 -44.86 0.28
CA GLU A 243 -32.11 -46.20 -0.33
C GLU A 243 -31.61 -47.27 0.64
N GLU A 244 -30.64 -46.96 1.50
CA GLU A 244 -30.13 -47.94 2.49
C GLU A 244 -31.23 -48.36 3.47
N ASP A 245 -32.02 -47.43 3.98
CA ASP A 245 -33.09 -47.74 4.94
C ASP A 245 -34.21 -48.56 4.27
N GLU A 246 -34.55 -48.23 3.03
CA GLU A 246 -35.54 -48.94 2.24
C GLU A 246 -35.08 -50.39 1.96
N LEU A 247 -33.82 -50.55 1.53
CA LEU A 247 -33.25 -51.88 1.24
C LEU A 247 -33.06 -52.70 2.52
N ALA A 248 -32.66 -52.08 3.64
CA ALA A 248 -32.54 -52.76 4.92
C ALA A 248 -33.88 -53.27 5.42
N ALA A 249 -34.95 -52.49 5.31
CA ALA A 249 -36.29 -52.92 5.67
C ALA A 249 -36.83 -54.05 4.74
N LEU A 250 -36.50 -53.96 3.44
CA LEU A 250 -36.87 -55.00 2.47
C LEU A 250 -36.08 -56.30 2.74
N ARG A 251 -34.79 -56.21 3.04
CA ARG A 251 -33.93 -57.34 3.42
C ARG A 251 -34.48 -58.09 4.62
N GLU A 252 -34.84 -57.36 5.68
CA GLU A 252 -35.43 -57.94 6.89
C GLU A 252 -36.72 -58.74 6.56
N ARG A 253 -37.59 -58.17 5.74
CA ARG A 253 -38.82 -58.84 5.28
C ARG A 253 -38.53 -60.10 4.47
N LEU A 254 -37.53 -60.10 3.58
CA LEU A 254 -37.16 -61.25 2.76
C LEU A 254 -36.48 -62.32 3.60
N MET A 255 -35.65 -62.02 4.56
CA MET A 255 -35.06 -63.01 5.49
C MET A 255 -36.11 -63.70 6.30
N HIS A 256 -37.13 -62.98 6.81
CA HIS A 256 -38.25 -63.64 7.49
C HIS A 256 -39.01 -64.54 6.55
N ARG A 257 -39.25 -64.14 5.30
CA ARG A 257 -39.90 -64.99 4.29
C ARG A 257 -39.09 -66.24 4.01
N GLU A 258 -37.77 -66.14 3.82
CA GLU A 258 -36.89 -67.29 3.55
C GLU A 258 -36.88 -68.29 4.72
N GLN A 259 -36.83 -67.82 5.96
CA GLN A 259 -36.97 -68.72 7.13
C GLN A 259 -38.33 -69.45 7.20
N VAL A 260 -39.42 -68.75 6.80
CA VAL A 260 -40.74 -69.35 6.75
C VAL A 260 -40.79 -70.39 5.64
N MET A 261 -40.22 -70.10 4.45
CA MET A 261 -40.14 -71.05 3.33
C MET A 261 -39.32 -72.33 3.70
N GLU A 262 -38.15 -72.16 4.35
CA GLU A 262 -37.36 -73.31 4.84
C GLU A 262 -38.15 -74.12 5.83
N GLY A 263 -38.89 -73.48 6.75
CA GLY A 263 -39.76 -74.15 7.70
C GLY A 263 -40.90 -74.96 7.03
N LEU A 264 -41.57 -74.33 6.02
CA LEU A 264 -42.61 -74.98 5.25
C LEU A 264 -42.07 -76.16 4.43
N ASN A 265 -40.90 -76.02 3.78
CA ASN A 265 -40.26 -77.09 3.04
C ASN A 265 -39.85 -78.23 3.96
N ALA A 266 -39.27 -77.95 5.12
CA ALA A 266 -38.93 -78.95 6.12
C ALA A 266 -40.18 -79.72 6.63
N ALA A 267 -41.27 -78.97 6.87
CA ALA A 267 -42.55 -79.59 7.28
C ALA A 267 -43.14 -80.45 6.16
N TYR A 268 -43.08 -79.99 4.91
CA TYR A 268 -43.54 -80.74 3.73
C TYR A 268 -42.73 -82.00 3.58
N GLU A 269 -41.41 -81.98 3.61
CA GLU A 269 -40.55 -83.19 3.51
C GLU A 269 -40.80 -84.19 4.63
N ALA A 270 -40.99 -83.67 5.87
CA ALA A 270 -41.29 -84.54 7.01
C ALA A 270 -42.62 -85.33 6.86
N LEU A 271 -43.62 -84.71 6.21
CA LEU A 271 -44.93 -85.31 6.03
C LEU A 271 -45.06 -86.07 4.70
N SER A 272 -44.31 -85.76 3.66
CA SER A 272 -44.36 -86.41 2.33
C SER A 272 -43.30 -87.47 2.08
N GLY A 273 -42.34 -87.64 3.02
CA GLY A 273 -41.22 -88.59 2.87
C GLY A 273 -41.60 -90.04 2.67
N GLU A 274 -40.72 -90.86 2.03
CA GLU A 274 -40.89 -92.28 1.70
C GLU A 274 -41.21 -93.14 2.92
N ASN A 275 -41.01 -92.71 4.13
CA ASN A 275 -41.31 -93.39 5.37
C ASN A 275 -42.57 -92.81 6.07
N ASP A 276 -43.67 -92.60 5.29
CA ASP A 276 -44.93 -92.22 5.91
C ASP A 276 -45.39 -93.37 6.91
N PRO A 277 -45.24 -93.12 8.23
CA PRO A 277 -45.52 -94.12 9.24
C PRO A 277 -47.03 -94.42 9.31
N VAL A 278 -47.88 -93.46 8.95
CA VAL A 278 -49.33 -93.59 8.97
C VAL A 278 -49.77 -94.54 7.82
N ARG A 279 -49.26 -94.30 6.65
CA ARG A 279 -49.53 -95.10 5.46
C ARG A 279 -48.96 -96.51 5.59
N SER A 280 -47.74 -96.61 6.10
CA SER A 280 -47.11 -97.90 6.39
C SER A 280 -47.90 -98.72 7.44
N ALA A 281 -48.32 -98.09 8.49
CA ALA A 281 -49.15 -98.70 9.53
C ALA A 281 -50.53 -99.08 8.96
N TRP A 282 -51.13 -98.16 8.18
CA TRP A 282 -52.40 -98.43 7.50
C TRP A 282 -52.28 -99.72 6.60
N ALA A 283 -51.33 -99.71 5.69
CA ALA A 283 -51.08 -100.88 4.78
C ALA A 283 -50.78 -102.19 5.51
N THR A 284 -50.13 -102.11 6.67
CA THR A 284 -49.83 -103.23 7.51
C THR A 284 -51.08 -103.80 8.20
N LEU A 285 -51.91 -102.94 8.77
CA LEU A 285 -53.16 -103.32 9.41
C LEU A 285 -54.21 -103.77 8.39
N GLU A 286 -54.29 -103.13 7.24
CA GLU A 286 -55.17 -103.55 6.14
C GLU A 286 -54.88 -104.94 5.69
N ARG A 287 -53.61 -105.35 5.58
CA ARG A 287 -53.18 -106.71 5.21
C ARG A 287 -53.64 -107.79 6.21
N ILE A 288 -53.88 -107.46 7.48
CA ILE A 288 -54.32 -108.36 8.53
C ILE A 288 -55.77 -108.05 9.00
N ALA A 289 -56.52 -107.16 8.32
CA ALA A 289 -57.87 -106.68 8.67
C ALA A 289 -58.84 -107.82 8.96
N ASP A 290 -58.90 -108.88 8.12
CA ASP A 290 -59.75 -110.10 8.29
C ASP A 290 -59.46 -110.91 9.56
N LYS A 291 -58.27 -110.67 10.18
CA LYS A 291 -57.81 -111.46 11.36
C LYS A 291 -57.98 -110.75 12.69
N ILE A 292 -58.11 -109.38 12.69
CA ILE A 292 -58.14 -108.57 13.91
C ILE A 292 -59.54 -108.16 14.38
N GLY A 293 -60.61 -108.59 13.64
CA GLY A 293 -62.00 -108.37 14.05
C GLY A 293 -62.44 -106.86 14.03
N PRO A 294 -63.65 -106.55 14.58
CA PRO A 294 -64.24 -105.20 14.47
C PRO A 294 -63.39 -104.06 15.08
N GLN A 295 -62.60 -104.33 16.11
CA GLN A 295 -61.72 -103.32 16.74
C GLN A 295 -60.53 -102.92 15.83
N GLY A 296 -60.09 -103.82 14.95
CA GLY A 296 -59.06 -103.58 13.96
C GLY A 296 -59.53 -102.60 12.87
N HIS A 297 -60.79 -102.70 12.49
CA HIS A 297 -61.37 -101.78 11.50
C HIS A 297 -61.49 -100.35 12.02
N GLU A 298 -61.69 -100.15 13.34
CA GLU A 298 -61.64 -98.78 13.95
C GLU A 298 -60.25 -98.19 13.87
N ALA A 299 -59.20 -99.00 14.11
CA ALA A 299 -57.82 -98.53 13.96
C ALA A 299 -57.44 -98.18 12.51
N ILE A 300 -57.88 -99.02 11.53
CA ILE A 300 -57.70 -98.76 10.10
C ILE A 300 -58.41 -97.44 9.68
N GLY A 301 -59.67 -97.24 10.15
CA GLY A 301 -60.44 -96.04 9.87
C GLY A 301 -59.85 -94.78 10.53
N ALA A 302 -59.18 -94.96 11.68
CA ALA A 302 -58.45 -93.86 12.31
C ALA A 302 -57.19 -93.48 11.50
N LEU A 303 -56.46 -94.45 10.95
CA LEU A 303 -55.28 -94.23 10.10
C LEU A 303 -55.67 -93.65 8.72
N ASP A 304 -56.81 -94.03 8.16
CA ASP A 304 -57.33 -93.50 6.92
C ASP A 304 -57.70 -92.01 7.08
N ARG A 305 -58.38 -91.64 8.18
CA ARG A 305 -58.64 -90.25 8.52
C ARG A 305 -57.34 -89.46 8.72
N ALA A 306 -56.36 -90.01 9.45
CA ALA A 306 -55.06 -89.40 9.64
C ALA A 306 -54.31 -89.15 8.31
N SER A 307 -54.38 -90.13 7.38
CA SER A 307 -53.80 -89.96 6.04
C SER A 307 -54.49 -88.82 5.25
N SER A 308 -55.83 -88.72 5.35
CA SER A 308 -56.60 -87.63 4.71
C SER A 308 -56.25 -86.25 5.31
N GLU A 309 -56.11 -86.14 6.61
CA GLU A 309 -55.69 -84.90 7.30
C GLU A 309 -54.24 -84.51 6.95
N ILE A 310 -53.35 -85.53 6.80
CA ILE A 310 -51.98 -85.25 6.34
C ILE A 310 -51.98 -84.75 4.89
N ALA A 311 -52.79 -85.31 3.99
CA ALA A 311 -52.91 -84.86 2.62
C ALA A 311 -53.45 -83.39 2.52
N GLU A 312 -54.43 -83.08 3.38
CA GLU A 312 -54.95 -81.69 3.49
C GLU A 312 -53.87 -80.73 4.01
N ALA A 313 -53.14 -81.11 5.08
CA ALA A 313 -52.03 -80.35 5.60
C ALA A 313 -50.94 -80.11 4.55
N LEU A 314 -50.56 -81.13 3.77
CA LEU A 314 -49.59 -80.98 2.66
C LEU A 314 -50.07 -80.01 1.59
N SER A 315 -51.39 -80.10 1.25
CA SER A 315 -51.97 -79.11 0.28
C SER A 315 -51.97 -77.72 0.79
N GLU A 316 -52.23 -77.44 2.07
CA GLU A 316 -52.15 -76.14 2.69
C GLU A 316 -50.71 -75.62 2.75
N ILE A 317 -49.74 -76.48 3.10
CA ILE A 317 -48.31 -76.09 3.11
C ILE A 317 -47.86 -75.70 1.68
N GLN A 318 -48.24 -76.48 0.66
CA GLN A 318 -47.92 -76.12 -0.74
C GLN A 318 -48.55 -74.82 -1.17
N ARG A 319 -49.81 -74.56 -0.79
CA ARG A 319 -50.48 -73.32 -1.09
C ARG A 319 -49.73 -72.09 -0.43
N LEU A 320 -49.40 -72.20 0.86
CA LEU A 320 -48.65 -71.18 1.58
C LEU A 320 -47.26 -70.95 0.96
N SER A 321 -46.57 -72.04 0.52
CA SER A 321 -45.28 -71.93 -0.17
C SER A 321 -45.42 -71.21 -1.50
N ALA A 322 -46.45 -71.54 -2.32
CA ALA A 322 -46.69 -70.87 -3.61
C ALA A 322 -47.06 -69.39 -3.46
N ASP A 323 -47.82 -69.00 -2.43
CA ASP A 323 -48.16 -67.65 -2.13
C ASP A 323 -46.92 -66.78 -1.73
N LEU A 324 -45.93 -67.46 -1.09
CA LEU A 324 -44.67 -66.79 -0.71
C LEU A 324 -43.63 -66.73 -1.85
N GLU A 325 -43.70 -67.58 -2.87
CA GLU A 325 -42.77 -67.56 -4.02
C GLU A 325 -42.95 -66.40 -4.97
N GLN A 326 -44.10 -65.70 -4.98
CA GLN A 326 -44.42 -64.58 -5.88
C GLN A 326 -43.75 -63.26 -5.50
N SER A 327 -42.50 -63.23 -5.07
CA SER A 327 -41.78 -61.99 -4.79
C SER A 327 -40.78 -61.66 -5.89
N GLU A 328 -40.87 -60.41 -6.42
CA GLU A 328 -40.04 -59.92 -7.52
C GLU A 328 -38.57 -59.68 -7.13
N HIS A 329 -38.17 -59.75 -5.84
CA HIS A 329 -36.83 -59.41 -5.38
C HIS A 329 -36.13 -60.61 -4.76
N ASP A 330 -34.90 -60.86 -5.18
CA ASP A 330 -33.99 -61.85 -4.61
C ASP A 330 -33.17 -61.23 -3.47
N LEU A 331 -33.06 -61.93 -2.33
CA LEU A 331 -32.30 -61.50 -1.17
C LEU A 331 -30.82 -61.17 -1.55
N GLN A 332 -30.23 -61.97 -2.42
CA GLN A 332 -28.87 -61.81 -2.90
C GLN A 332 -28.69 -60.48 -3.61
N THR A 333 -29.61 -60.10 -4.49
CA THR A 333 -29.55 -58.84 -5.21
C THR A 333 -29.58 -57.62 -4.26
N ILE A 334 -30.35 -57.70 -3.18
CA ILE A 334 -30.44 -56.66 -2.17
C ILE A 334 -29.15 -56.58 -1.33
N ASP A 335 -28.62 -57.73 -0.94
CA ASP A 335 -27.36 -57.81 -0.19
C ASP A 335 -26.19 -57.27 -1.02
N ASP A 336 -26.09 -57.61 -2.28
CA ASP A 336 -25.09 -57.10 -3.20
C ASP A 336 -25.22 -55.56 -3.35
N ARG A 337 -26.45 -55.06 -3.53
CA ARG A 337 -26.70 -53.60 -3.63
C ARG A 337 -26.34 -52.84 -2.34
N LEU A 338 -26.72 -53.38 -1.18
CA LEU A 338 -26.33 -52.80 0.13
C LEU A 338 -24.82 -52.85 0.34
N PHE A 339 -24.16 -53.93 -0.08
CA PHE A 339 -22.71 -54.03 0.00
C PHE A 339 -22.02 -52.98 -0.84
N ASP A 340 -22.44 -52.76 -2.08
CA ASP A 340 -21.87 -51.76 -3.01
C ASP A 340 -22.08 -50.35 -2.49
N LEU A 341 -23.29 -50.01 -2.03
CA LEU A 341 -23.58 -48.71 -1.44
C LEU A 341 -22.68 -48.44 -0.22
N ARG A 342 -22.55 -49.38 0.69
CA ARG A 342 -21.71 -49.26 1.89
C ARG A 342 -20.22 -49.26 1.55
N ALA A 343 -19.80 -49.95 0.51
CA ALA A 343 -18.42 -49.92 0.04
C ALA A 343 -18.02 -48.52 -0.46
N GLN A 344 -18.88 -47.89 -1.26
CA GLN A 344 -18.65 -46.52 -1.74
C GLN A 344 -18.74 -45.51 -0.60
N ALA A 345 -19.68 -45.65 0.33
CA ALA A 345 -19.77 -44.77 1.51
C ALA A 345 -18.48 -44.79 2.36
N ARG A 346 -17.92 -46.01 2.58
CA ARG A 346 -16.61 -46.16 3.26
C ARG A 346 -15.46 -45.55 2.45
N LYS A 347 -15.43 -45.75 1.12
CA LYS A 347 -14.41 -45.21 0.22
C LYS A 347 -14.39 -43.68 0.27
N HIS A 348 -15.57 -43.03 0.34
CA HIS A 348 -15.73 -41.59 0.35
C HIS A 348 -15.86 -40.96 1.76
N VAL A 349 -15.77 -41.81 2.82
CA VAL A 349 -15.85 -41.40 4.24
C VAL A 349 -17.13 -40.58 4.51
N CYS A 350 -18.25 -41.06 4.03
CA CYS A 350 -19.57 -40.45 4.23
C CYS A 350 -20.64 -41.47 4.58
N SER A 351 -21.86 -41.09 4.89
CA SER A 351 -23.00 -41.99 5.00
C SER A 351 -23.51 -42.38 3.60
N VAL A 352 -24.24 -43.49 3.50
CA VAL A 352 -24.87 -43.89 2.22
C VAL A 352 -25.83 -42.80 1.73
N ASN A 353 -26.54 -42.16 2.65
CA ASN A 353 -27.50 -41.08 2.34
C ASN A 353 -26.82 -39.83 1.80
N ASP A 354 -25.53 -39.61 2.09
CA ASP A 354 -24.75 -38.49 1.61
C ASP A 354 -24.04 -38.77 0.27
N LEU A 355 -24.06 -40.00 -0.24
CA LEU A 355 -23.41 -40.33 -1.53
C LEU A 355 -23.89 -39.48 -2.71
N PRO A 356 -25.20 -39.16 -2.87
CA PRO A 356 -25.65 -38.29 -3.94
C PRO A 356 -25.04 -36.86 -3.85
N ALA A 357 -25.02 -36.30 -2.64
CA ALA A 357 -24.40 -34.96 -2.41
C ALA A 357 -22.87 -35.04 -2.65
N LYS A 358 -22.21 -36.12 -2.26
CA LYS A 358 -20.78 -36.33 -2.53
C LYS A 358 -20.48 -36.44 -4.03
N ARG A 359 -21.35 -37.13 -4.78
CA ARG A 359 -21.26 -37.17 -6.25
C ARG A 359 -21.32 -35.76 -6.86
N GLU A 360 -22.26 -34.89 -6.40
CA GLU A 360 -22.37 -33.51 -6.88
C GLU A 360 -21.12 -32.67 -6.54
N GLU A 361 -20.60 -32.86 -5.31
CA GLU A 361 -19.35 -32.19 -4.90
C GLU A 361 -18.19 -32.61 -5.83
N LEU A 362 -17.99 -33.88 -6.08
CA LEU A 362 -16.92 -34.39 -6.94
C LEU A 362 -17.10 -33.95 -8.40
N ALA A 363 -18.33 -33.95 -8.90
CA ALA A 363 -18.65 -33.43 -10.24
C ALA A 363 -18.35 -31.96 -10.37
N GLY A 364 -18.67 -31.15 -9.35
CA GLY A 364 -18.34 -29.72 -9.31
C GLY A 364 -16.82 -29.48 -9.31
N ARG A 365 -16.06 -30.29 -8.57
CA ARG A 365 -14.59 -30.22 -8.56
C ARG A 365 -13.98 -30.59 -9.91
N LEU A 366 -14.45 -31.65 -10.54
CA LEU A 366 -13.98 -32.07 -11.87
C LEU A 366 -14.28 -30.99 -12.92
N ASN A 367 -15.49 -30.46 -12.93
CA ASN A 367 -15.90 -29.38 -13.84
C ASN A 367 -15.03 -28.12 -13.66
N ALA A 368 -14.66 -27.77 -12.42
CA ALA A 368 -13.76 -26.66 -12.13
C ALA A 368 -12.34 -26.89 -12.73
N ILE A 369 -11.86 -28.13 -12.75
CA ILE A 369 -10.58 -28.48 -13.39
C ILE A 369 -10.68 -28.36 -14.91
N GLU A 370 -11.73 -28.88 -15.52
CA GLU A 370 -11.94 -28.84 -16.98
C GLU A 370 -12.02 -27.39 -17.51
N HIS A 371 -12.58 -26.46 -16.72
CA HIS A 371 -12.64 -25.02 -17.08
C HIS A 371 -11.41 -24.22 -16.64
N ALA A 372 -10.47 -24.79 -15.88
CA ALA A 372 -9.28 -24.08 -15.41
C ALA A 372 -8.38 -23.60 -16.55
N ASP A 373 -8.27 -24.34 -17.63
CA ASP A 373 -7.44 -23.98 -18.78
C ASP A 373 -8.01 -22.77 -19.54
N GLU A 374 -9.33 -22.65 -19.66
CA GLU A 374 -9.97 -21.46 -20.23
C GLU A 374 -9.77 -20.24 -19.35
N ALA A 375 -9.94 -20.38 -18.02
CA ALA A 375 -9.69 -19.32 -17.05
C ALA A 375 -8.22 -18.87 -17.04
N LEU A 376 -7.27 -19.82 -17.15
CA LEU A 376 -5.86 -19.51 -17.26
C LEU A 376 -5.53 -18.76 -18.56
N ALA A 377 -6.08 -19.18 -19.70
CA ALA A 377 -5.88 -18.51 -20.97
C ALA A 377 -6.40 -17.07 -20.96
N GLU A 378 -7.56 -16.84 -20.34
CA GLU A 378 -8.11 -15.49 -20.17
C GLU A 378 -7.28 -14.65 -19.20
N ALA A 379 -6.82 -15.22 -18.08
CA ALA A 379 -5.96 -14.51 -17.13
C ALA A 379 -4.62 -14.11 -17.78
N VAL A 380 -4.03 -14.96 -18.63
CA VAL A 380 -2.81 -14.61 -19.41
C VAL A 380 -3.08 -13.41 -20.32
N LYS A 381 -4.21 -13.40 -21.04
CA LYS A 381 -4.57 -12.26 -21.91
C LYS A 381 -4.72 -10.97 -21.10
N GLN A 382 -5.34 -11.05 -19.92
CA GLN A 382 -5.51 -9.89 -19.03
C GLN A 382 -4.19 -9.35 -18.50
N VAL A 383 -3.24 -10.22 -18.15
CA VAL A 383 -1.88 -9.83 -17.75
C VAL A 383 -1.16 -9.12 -18.90
N GLU A 384 -1.22 -9.68 -20.13
CA GLU A 384 -0.56 -9.07 -21.30
C GLU A 384 -1.21 -7.74 -21.68
N ALA A 385 -2.52 -7.60 -21.61
CA ALA A 385 -3.23 -6.35 -21.86
C ALA A 385 -2.86 -5.27 -20.82
N ALA A 386 -2.81 -5.64 -19.54
CA ALA A 386 -2.40 -4.72 -18.46
C ALA A 386 -0.93 -4.32 -18.61
N ARG A 387 -0.04 -5.27 -18.94
CA ARG A 387 1.38 -5.01 -19.25
C ARG A 387 1.53 -4.04 -20.43
N GLY A 388 0.81 -4.28 -21.51
CA GLY A 388 0.84 -3.42 -22.70
C GLY A 388 0.36 -2.00 -22.38
N SER A 389 -0.69 -1.85 -21.59
CA SER A 389 -1.19 -0.55 -21.14
C SER A 389 -0.15 0.20 -20.29
N TYR A 390 0.52 -0.48 -19.36
CA TYR A 390 1.59 0.09 -18.55
C TYR A 390 2.77 0.53 -19.42
N ILE A 391 3.27 -0.32 -20.33
CA ILE A 391 4.41 -0.01 -21.20
C ILE A 391 4.11 1.20 -22.07
N ASN A 392 2.93 1.26 -22.69
CA ASN A 392 2.54 2.38 -23.55
C ASN A 392 2.50 3.71 -22.76
N ALA A 393 1.98 3.71 -21.54
CA ALA A 393 1.96 4.90 -20.69
C ALA A 393 3.36 5.27 -20.21
N ALA A 394 4.16 4.28 -19.82
CA ALA A 394 5.55 4.47 -19.38
C ALA A 394 6.44 5.04 -20.47
N GLN A 395 6.27 4.58 -21.73
CA GLN A 395 7.00 5.11 -22.89
C GLN A 395 6.65 6.58 -23.15
N LYS A 396 5.36 6.93 -23.09
CA LYS A 396 4.92 8.35 -23.23
C LYS A 396 5.53 9.23 -22.16
N LEU A 397 5.61 8.74 -20.91
CA LEU A 397 6.24 9.45 -19.81
C LEU A 397 7.75 9.59 -20.04
N SER A 398 8.43 8.55 -20.53
CA SER A 398 9.86 8.58 -20.90
C SER A 398 10.16 9.62 -21.98
N ASP A 399 9.31 9.69 -23.00
CA ASP A 399 9.43 10.70 -24.07
C ASP A 399 9.22 12.12 -23.54
N LEU A 400 8.24 12.31 -22.62
CA LEU A 400 8.01 13.59 -21.94
C LEU A 400 9.21 14.00 -21.10
N ARG A 401 9.76 13.06 -20.31
CA ARG A 401 10.98 13.26 -19.51
C ARG A 401 12.15 13.70 -20.37
N THR A 402 12.36 13.01 -21.50
CA THR A 402 13.47 13.31 -22.42
C THR A 402 13.36 14.71 -23.02
N LYS A 403 12.16 15.14 -23.43
CA LYS A 403 11.92 16.51 -23.93
C LYS A 403 12.11 17.54 -22.82
N THR A 404 11.58 17.25 -21.64
CA THR A 404 11.67 18.15 -20.48
C THR A 404 13.11 18.27 -19.98
N ALA A 405 13.87 17.19 -19.95
CA ALA A 405 15.28 17.18 -19.58
C ALA A 405 16.11 18.13 -20.46
N ARG A 406 15.97 18.05 -21.78
CA ARG A 406 16.66 18.95 -22.71
C ARG A 406 16.30 20.42 -22.46
N ARG A 407 14.99 20.70 -22.27
CA ARG A 407 14.53 22.05 -21.95
C ARG A 407 15.11 22.56 -20.64
N LEU A 408 15.15 21.70 -19.61
CA LEU A 408 15.72 22.03 -18.30
C LEU A 408 17.21 22.32 -18.41
N ASP A 409 17.97 21.47 -19.11
CA ASP A 409 19.40 21.62 -19.33
C ASP A 409 19.72 22.95 -20.05
N ASP A 410 18.96 23.30 -21.10
CA ASP A 410 19.12 24.54 -21.86
C ASP A 410 18.83 25.80 -21.01
N LEU A 411 17.79 25.73 -20.16
CA LEU A 411 17.43 26.86 -19.28
C LEU A 411 18.47 27.04 -18.18
N VAL A 412 18.91 25.96 -17.54
CA VAL A 412 19.96 26.02 -16.52
C VAL A 412 21.27 26.55 -17.14
N ALA A 413 21.65 26.10 -18.34
CA ALA A 413 22.85 26.60 -19.03
C ALA A 413 22.84 28.11 -19.25
N LYS A 414 21.68 28.76 -19.40
CA LYS A 414 21.54 30.23 -19.51
C LYS A 414 21.69 30.92 -18.18
N GLU A 415 21.36 30.26 -17.06
CA GLU A 415 21.45 30.87 -15.72
C GLU A 415 22.85 30.77 -15.11
N LEU A 416 23.72 29.86 -15.59
CA LEU A 416 25.05 29.61 -15.02
C LEU A 416 26.08 30.74 -15.26
N PRO A 417 26.23 31.32 -16.47
CA PRO A 417 27.27 32.32 -16.75
C PRO A 417 27.16 33.56 -15.88
N PRO A 418 25.97 34.20 -15.66
CA PRO A 418 25.86 35.39 -14.81
C PRO A 418 26.24 35.13 -13.34
N LEU A 419 26.22 33.84 -12.92
CA LEU A 419 26.59 33.40 -11.57
C LEU A 419 28.08 33.01 -11.45
N LYS A 420 28.91 33.37 -12.44
CA LYS A 420 30.34 33.02 -12.52
C LYS A 420 30.57 31.50 -12.52
N LEU A 421 29.72 30.77 -13.27
CA LEU A 421 29.75 29.33 -13.45
C LEU A 421 29.81 28.95 -14.95
N GLU A 422 30.52 29.74 -15.77
CA GLU A 422 30.59 29.62 -17.23
C GLU A 422 31.14 28.23 -17.67
N LYS A 423 31.97 27.60 -16.83
CA LYS A 423 32.58 26.30 -17.09
C LYS A 423 31.69 25.13 -16.65
N ALA A 424 30.72 25.42 -15.81
CA ALA A 424 29.82 24.38 -15.32
C ALA A 424 28.78 24.00 -16.37
N ARG A 425 28.49 22.72 -16.45
CA ARG A 425 27.45 22.18 -17.32
C ARG A 425 26.55 21.27 -16.53
N PHE A 426 25.26 21.52 -16.61
CA PHE A 426 24.21 20.66 -16.07
C PHE A 426 23.76 19.65 -17.12
N VAL A 427 23.50 18.42 -16.72
CA VAL A 427 23.01 17.35 -17.60
C VAL A 427 21.98 16.53 -16.84
N THR A 428 20.77 16.46 -17.36
CA THR A 428 19.74 15.52 -16.90
C THR A 428 19.90 14.20 -17.66
N ARG A 429 20.45 13.20 -16.99
CA ARG A 429 20.65 11.85 -17.57
C ARG A 429 19.42 10.99 -17.34
N ILE A 430 18.87 10.43 -18.42
CA ILE A 430 17.77 9.47 -18.39
C ILE A 430 18.32 8.15 -18.92
N GLU A 431 18.24 7.10 -18.10
CA GLU A 431 18.72 5.75 -18.40
C GLU A 431 17.55 4.79 -18.34
N PRO A 432 17.31 3.97 -19.39
CA PRO A 432 16.26 2.97 -19.34
C PRO A 432 16.61 1.89 -18.31
N LEU A 433 15.62 1.46 -17.55
CA LEU A 433 15.71 0.37 -16.57
C LEU A 433 15.39 -0.97 -17.25
N GLY A 434 15.99 -2.05 -16.74
CA GLY A 434 15.53 -3.40 -17.06
C GLY A 434 14.13 -3.67 -16.49
N GLU A 435 13.38 -4.62 -17.09
CA GLU A 435 12.00 -4.92 -16.68
C GLU A 435 11.89 -5.30 -15.19
N SER A 436 12.91 -5.93 -14.62
CA SER A 436 12.97 -6.27 -13.20
C SER A 436 13.10 -5.07 -12.25
N GLU A 437 13.52 -3.92 -12.78
CA GLU A 437 13.67 -2.66 -12.02
C GLU A 437 12.49 -1.70 -12.26
N TRP A 438 11.53 -2.06 -13.11
CA TRP A 438 10.36 -1.24 -13.36
C TRP A 438 9.50 -1.10 -12.11
N GLY A 439 8.73 -0.01 -12.03
CA GLY A 439 7.91 0.28 -10.87
C GLY A 439 6.81 1.30 -11.15
N PRO A 440 6.10 1.74 -10.11
CA PRO A 440 5.02 2.73 -10.23
C PRO A 440 5.49 4.08 -10.80
N GLY A 441 6.80 4.33 -10.78
CA GLY A 441 7.40 5.54 -11.34
C GLY A 441 7.92 5.40 -12.77
N GLY A 442 7.67 4.27 -13.46
CA GLY A 442 8.02 4.08 -14.86
C GLY A 442 9.26 3.21 -15.09
N ILE A 443 9.81 3.36 -16.29
CA ILE A 443 10.85 2.53 -16.88
C ILE A 443 12.22 3.22 -16.95
N ASP A 444 12.35 4.43 -16.35
CA ASP A 444 13.56 5.24 -16.41
C ASP A 444 14.16 5.51 -15.05
N ARG A 445 15.48 5.57 -15.02
CA ARG A 445 16.27 6.18 -13.97
C ARG A 445 16.67 7.58 -14.38
N VAL A 446 16.32 8.58 -13.59
CA VAL A 446 16.67 9.99 -13.83
C VAL A 446 17.73 10.43 -12.85
N ARG A 447 18.79 11.07 -13.35
CA ARG A 447 19.87 11.65 -12.52
C ARG A 447 20.22 13.05 -13.01
N PHE A 448 20.35 13.99 -12.08
CA PHE A 448 20.93 15.29 -12.30
C PHE A 448 22.44 15.21 -12.09
N LEU A 449 23.18 15.59 -13.08
CA LEU A 449 24.65 15.52 -13.09
C LEU A 449 25.22 16.90 -13.40
N VAL A 450 26.44 17.11 -12.97
CA VAL A 450 27.18 18.35 -13.24
C VAL A 450 28.63 18.05 -13.63
N THR A 451 29.17 18.89 -14.48
CA THR A 451 30.61 19.00 -14.66
C THR A 451 31.01 20.45 -14.40
N THR A 452 32.07 20.68 -13.64
CA THR A 452 32.62 22.01 -13.37
C THR A 452 33.86 22.32 -14.22
N ASN A 453 34.47 21.32 -14.83
CA ASN A 453 35.63 21.45 -15.69
C ASN A 453 35.33 21.00 -17.11
N PRO A 454 35.66 21.81 -18.14
CA PRO A 454 35.53 21.40 -19.52
C PRO A 454 36.30 20.10 -19.82
N GLY A 455 35.64 19.14 -20.47
CA GLY A 455 36.24 17.85 -20.84
C GLY A 455 36.17 16.77 -19.77
N SER A 456 35.67 17.03 -18.58
CA SER A 456 35.39 16.00 -17.57
C SER A 456 34.02 15.37 -17.77
N ASP A 457 33.88 14.11 -17.41
CA ASP A 457 32.57 13.43 -17.40
C ASP A 457 31.64 14.05 -16.34
N PRO A 458 30.35 14.23 -16.67
CA PRO A 458 29.36 14.65 -15.70
C PRO A 458 29.25 13.68 -14.53
N GLY A 459 29.32 14.22 -13.32
CA GLY A 459 29.21 13.46 -12.07
C GLY A 459 28.06 13.94 -11.18
N PRO A 460 27.83 13.30 -10.03
CA PRO A 460 26.84 13.71 -9.06
C PRO A 460 27.05 15.17 -8.61
N LEU A 461 25.96 15.83 -8.20
CA LEU A 461 25.99 17.25 -7.80
C LEU A 461 26.96 17.52 -6.63
N GLU A 462 27.15 16.54 -5.73
CA GLU A 462 28.08 16.62 -4.60
C GLU A 462 29.56 16.78 -5.03
N LYS A 463 29.89 16.55 -6.29
CA LYS A 463 31.24 16.74 -6.83
C LYS A 463 31.63 18.21 -7.01
N ILE A 464 30.72 19.16 -6.85
CA ILE A 464 31.05 20.58 -6.86
C ILE A 464 31.90 20.87 -5.60
N ALA A 465 33.14 21.29 -5.81
CA ALA A 465 34.17 21.34 -4.75
C ALA A 465 34.01 22.52 -3.78
N SER A 466 33.29 23.60 -4.17
CA SER A 466 33.16 24.82 -3.39
C SER A 466 31.73 25.03 -2.91
N GLY A 467 31.54 25.29 -1.61
CA GLY A 467 30.23 25.59 -1.02
C GLY A 467 29.52 26.76 -1.72
N GLY A 468 30.26 27.82 -2.03
CA GLY A 468 29.69 28.96 -2.75
C GLY A 468 29.34 28.63 -4.21
N GLU A 469 30.13 27.81 -4.91
CA GLU A 469 29.78 27.35 -6.27
C GLU A 469 28.55 26.44 -6.23
N MET A 470 28.49 25.56 -5.27
CA MET A 470 27.33 24.70 -5.04
C MET A 470 26.08 25.53 -4.78
N ALA A 471 26.11 26.48 -3.87
CA ALA A 471 24.96 27.34 -3.56
C ALA A 471 24.49 28.14 -4.79
N ARG A 472 25.40 28.68 -5.60
CA ARG A 472 25.05 29.41 -6.85
C ARG A 472 24.48 28.44 -7.91
N PHE A 473 25.03 27.23 -8.04
CA PHE A 473 24.50 26.22 -8.94
C PHE A 473 23.09 25.82 -8.54
N MET A 474 22.87 25.57 -7.24
CA MET A 474 21.55 25.26 -6.69
C MET A 474 20.56 26.42 -6.90
N LEU A 475 21.03 27.68 -6.76
CA LEU A 475 20.22 28.83 -7.07
C LEU A 475 19.79 28.85 -8.56
N ALA A 476 20.71 28.60 -9.49
CA ALA A 476 20.40 28.56 -10.92
C ALA A 476 19.31 27.50 -11.20
N LEU A 477 19.48 26.31 -10.67
CA LEU A 477 18.54 25.21 -10.84
C LEU A 477 17.18 25.52 -10.21
N LYS A 478 17.15 26.08 -8.99
CA LYS A 478 15.91 26.49 -8.31
C LYS A 478 15.18 27.63 -9.00
N VAL A 479 15.88 28.58 -9.60
CA VAL A 479 15.26 29.65 -10.40
C VAL A 479 14.53 29.08 -11.62
N VAL A 480 15.13 28.09 -12.32
CA VAL A 480 14.50 27.44 -13.47
C VAL A 480 13.34 26.54 -13.03
N MET A 481 13.46 25.88 -11.88
CA MET A 481 12.45 24.98 -11.32
C MET A 481 11.58 25.68 -10.26
N ALA A 482 11.40 27.00 -10.32
CA ALA A 482 10.77 27.79 -9.24
C ALA A 482 9.38 27.30 -8.80
N GLN A 483 8.62 26.69 -9.71
CA GLN A 483 7.28 26.15 -9.44
C GLN A 483 7.31 24.70 -8.92
N VAL A 484 8.49 24.07 -8.81
CA VAL A 484 8.64 22.66 -8.42
C VAL A 484 9.11 22.56 -6.97
N GLY A 485 8.54 21.59 -6.25
CA GLY A 485 8.87 21.31 -4.85
C GLY A 485 7.87 21.90 -3.86
N SER A 486 7.65 21.19 -2.75
CA SER A 486 6.66 21.52 -1.72
C SER A 486 7.13 22.61 -0.75
N ALA A 487 8.44 22.81 -0.60
CA ALA A 487 8.99 23.74 0.37
C ALA A 487 8.54 25.18 0.07
N GLY A 488 7.85 25.79 1.04
CA GLY A 488 7.40 27.19 0.98
C GLY A 488 8.50 28.20 1.30
N SER A 489 9.58 27.77 1.97
CA SER A 489 10.71 28.59 2.36
C SER A 489 12.04 28.01 1.86
N LEU A 490 12.91 28.88 1.35
CA LEU A 490 14.24 28.51 0.88
C LEU A 490 15.27 29.37 1.61
N ILE A 491 16.34 28.78 2.08
CA ILE A 491 17.46 29.50 2.72
C ILE A 491 18.72 29.28 1.89
N PHE A 492 19.42 30.39 1.59
CA PHE A 492 20.70 30.34 0.91
C PHE A 492 21.79 30.91 1.84
N ASP A 493 22.79 30.07 2.09
CA ASP A 493 24.02 30.49 2.80
C ASP A 493 25.20 30.45 1.83
N GLU A 494 26.18 31.32 2.03
CA GLU A 494 27.42 31.39 1.24
C GLU A 494 27.21 31.54 -0.29
N VAL A 495 26.01 31.89 -0.76
CA VAL A 495 25.73 32.03 -2.20
C VAL A 495 26.56 33.14 -2.86
N ASP A 496 27.00 34.11 -2.08
CA ASP A 496 27.84 35.25 -2.47
C ASP A 496 29.33 35.07 -2.08
N ALA A 497 29.74 33.88 -1.63
CA ALA A 497 31.13 33.60 -1.29
C ALA A 497 32.06 33.72 -2.51
N GLY A 498 33.11 34.54 -2.40
CA GLY A 498 34.12 34.70 -3.46
C GLY A 498 33.65 35.45 -4.71
N ILE A 499 32.51 36.14 -4.64
CA ILE A 499 32.01 36.99 -5.72
C ILE A 499 31.77 38.44 -5.26
N GLY A 500 31.66 39.36 -6.21
CA GLY A 500 31.35 40.76 -5.99
C GLY A 500 30.88 41.45 -7.27
N GLY A 501 30.59 42.72 -7.19
CA GLY A 501 30.21 43.55 -8.36
C GLY A 501 29.01 42.97 -9.12
N ALA A 502 29.14 42.82 -10.44
CA ALA A 502 28.07 42.38 -11.31
C ALA A 502 27.56 40.94 -11.01
N THR A 503 28.46 40.06 -10.53
CA THR A 503 28.06 38.70 -10.17
C THR A 503 27.17 38.66 -8.91
N ALA A 504 27.52 39.48 -7.90
CA ALA A 504 26.70 39.60 -6.69
C ALA A 504 25.33 40.23 -7.00
N ASP A 505 25.29 41.20 -7.93
CA ASP A 505 24.03 41.77 -8.39
C ASP A 505 23.17 40.73 -9.13
N ALA A 506 23.78 39.92 -10.01
CA ALA A 506 23.11 38.84 -10.69
C ALA A 506 22.55 37.75 -9.73
N VAL A 507 23.28 37.43 -8.65
CA VAL A 507 22.79 36.54 -7.57
C VAL A 507 21.57 37.18 -6.90
N GLY A 508 21.65 38.46 -6.51
CA GLY A 508 20.55 39.16 -5.86
C GLY A 508 19.28 39.21 -6.73
N GLU A 509 19.43 39.44 -8.04
CA GLU A 509 18.32 39.43 -9.00
C GLU A 509 17.63 38.05 -9.03
N ARG A 510 18.38 36.98 -9.09
CA ARG A 510 17.84 35.63 -9.13
C ARG A 510 17.14 35.23 -7.84
N LEU A 511 17.70 35.62 -6.71
CA LEU A 511 17.05 35.43 -5.42
C LEU A 511 15.73 36.23 -5.35
N ALA A 512 15.69 37.45 -5.86
CA ALA A 512 14.47 38.26 -5.91
C ALA A 512 13.41 37.66 -6.85
N ARG A 513 13.81 37.12 -8.02
CA ARG A 513 12.91 36.39 -8.93
C ARG A 513 12.33 35.15 -8.26
N LEU A 514 13.16 34.38 -7.56
CA LEU A 514 12.72 33.17 -6.83
C LEU A 514 11.75 33.53 -5.70
N ALA A 515 11.96 34.65 -5.06
CA ALA A 515 11.15 35.15 -3.96
C ALA A 515 9.78 35.72 -4.37
N ALA A 516 9.50 35.89 -5.66
CA ALA A 516 8.17 36.29 -6.14
C ALA A 516 7.08 35.21 -5.87
N GLY A 517 7.46 33.93 -5.73
CA GLY A 517 6.53 32.85 -5.47
C GLY A 517 6.78 32.05 -4.19
N LYS A 518 7.90 32.37 -3.48
CA LYS A 518 8.32 31.65 -2.27
C LYS A 518 8.94 32.61 -1.27
N GLN A 519 9.01 32.24 0.00
CA GLN A 519 9.85 32.95 0.96
C GLN A 519 11.31 32.54 0.74
N VAL A 520 12.18 33.51 0.50
CA VAL A 520 13.62 33.27 0.31
C VAL A 520 14.40 34.02 1.36
N MET A 521 15.20 33.35 2.13
CA MET A 521 16.11 33.92 3.10
C MET A 521 17.55 33.77 2.59
N VAL A 522 18.33 34.81 2.65
CA VAL A 522 19.76 34.80 2.27
C VAL A 522 20.63 35.34 3.38
N VAL A 523 21.63 34.57 3.78
CA VAL A 523 22.72 35.04 4.63
C VAL A 523 23.80 35.60 3.69
N THR A 524 24.05 36.91 3.78
CA THR A 524 24.91 37.59 2.81
C THR A 524 25.86 38.61 3.45
N HIS A 525 27.01 38.76 2.83
CA HIS A 525 27.95 39.86 3.09
C HIS A 525 28.07 40.80 1.88
N ALA A 526 27.38 40.50 0.77
CA ALA A 526 27.38 41.31 -0.43
C ALA A 526 26.29 42.41 -0.37
N PRO A 527 26.66 43.71 -0.44
CA PRO A 527 25.70 44.81 -0.40
C PRO A 527 24.72 44.78 -1.57
N GLN A 528 25.12 44.27 -2.75
CA GLN A 528 24.28 44.14 -3.93
C GLN A 528 23.12 43.14 -3.66
N VAL A 529 23.41 42.00 -3.03
CA VAL A 529 22.41 40.99 -2.66
C VAL A 529 21.47 41.59 -1.59
N ALA A 530 22.02 42.17 -0.53
CA ALA A 530 21.24 42.75 0.56
C ALA A 530 20.32 43.90 0.07
N ALA A 531 20.77 44.72 -0.88
CA ALA A 531 19.99 45.81 -1.44
C ALA A 531 18.74 45.31 -2.21
N ARG A 532 18.79 44.13 -2.84
CA ARG A 532 17.67 43.54 -3.57
C ARG A 532 16.58 42.92 -2.67
N ALA A 533 16.87 42.69 -1.37
CA ALA A 533 15.91 42.07 -0.44
C ALA A 533 14.68 42.97 -0.21
N ALA A 534 13.53 42.38 0.06
CA ALA A 534 12.33 43.08 0.51
C ALA A 534 12.46 43.49 1.99
N HIS A 535 12.99 42.55 2.78
CA HIS A 535 13.16 42.69 4.22
C HIS A 535 14.61 42.46 4.60
N HIS A 536 15.10 43.15 5.62
CA HIS A 536 16.51 43.15 5.99
C HIS A 536 16.65 43.04 7.50
N TRP A 537 17.39 42.06 7.99
CA TRP A 537 17.77 41.88 9.38
C TRP A 537 19.28 42.02 9.53
N ILE A 538 19.70 42.70 10.60
CA ILE A 538 21.10 42.79 10.97
C ILE A 538 21.36 41.96 12.22
N VAL A 539 22.41 41.15 12.16
CA VAL A 539 22.92 40.34 13.28
C VAL A 539 24.10 41.09 13.88
N LYS A 540 24.02 41.45 15.16
CA LYS A 540 25.07 42.19 15.88
C LYS A 540 25.52 41.42 17.12
N LYS A 541 26.76 41.64 17.54
CA LYS A 541 27.27 41.26 18.85
C LYS A 541 27.22 42.47 19.76
N GLU A 542 26.65 42.29 20.93
CA GLU A 542 26.57 43.34 21.95
C GLU A 542 27.17 42.84 23.26
N GLY A 543 27.82 43.77 24.02
CA GLY A 543 28.45 43.46 25.30
C GLY A 543 29.97 43.30 25.23
N ALA A 544 30.69 43.85 26.20
CA ALA A 544 32.14 43.78 26.27
C ALA A 544 32.66 42.55 27.07
N GLN A 545 31.92 42.10 28.09
CA GLN A 545 32.28 40.95 28.92
C GLN A 545 31.31 39.76 28.73
N ASP A 546 30.02 39.98 28.56
CA ASP A 546 29.01 38.96 28.22
C ASP A 546 28.51 39.25 26.79
N ILE A 547 29.16 38.59 25.84
CA ILE A 547 28.84 38.80 24.41
C ILE A 547 27.53 38.10 24.09
N LYS A 548 26.51 38.88 23.67
CA LYS A 548 25.22 38.41 23.24
C LYS A 548 24.99 38.73 21.76
N THR A 549 24.40 37.79 21.05
CA THR A 549 23.95 37.99 19.67
C THR A 549 22.55 38.56 19.68
N THR A 550 22.34 39.68 19.00
CA THR A 550 21.04 40.33 18.76
C THR A 550 20.72 40.34 17.27
N VAL A 551 19.44 40.23 16.93
CA VAL A 551 18.95 40.34 15.55
C VAL A 551 17.88 41.44 15.51
N THR A 552 18.08 42.42 14.65
CA THR A 552 17.18 43.58 14.53
C THR A 552 16.70 43.69 13.08
N ALA A 553 15.38 43.80 12.90
CA ALA A 553 14.81 44.15 11.61
C ALA A 553 15.13 45.60 11.28
N LEU A 554 15.66 45.87 10.10
CA LEU A 554 15.95 47.20 9.63
C LEU A 554 14.72 47.77 8.92
N ALA A 555 14.24 48.92 9.40
CA ALA A 555 13.22 49.68 8.70
C ALA A 555 13.73 50.15 7.33
N THR A 556 12.83 50.31 6.39
CA THR A 556 13.11 50.94 5.08
C THR A 556 13.61 52.39 5.26
N GLY A 557 14.41 52.88 4.33
CA GLY A 557 14.96 54.23 4.37
C GLY A 557 16.34 54.29 5.03
N GLN A 558 16.55 55.28 5.94
CA GLN A 558 17.87 55.61 6.46
C GLN A 558 18.58 54.43 7.17
N PRO A 559 17.97 53.65 8.06
CA PRO A 559 18.68 52.57 8.74
C PRO A 559 19.23 51.53 7.76
N ARG A 560 18.48 51.21 6.73
CA ARG A 560 18.90 50.25 5.71
C ARG A 560 19.99 50.80 4.82
N ARG A 561 19.91 52.08 4.44
CA ARG A 561 20.94 52.77 3.67
C ARG A 561 22.28 52.78 4.43
N GLU A 562 22.29 53.09 5.72
CA GLU A 562 23.50 53.06 6.55
C GLU A 562 24.12 51.67 6.61
N GLU A 563 23.33 50.59 6.76
CA GLU A 563 23.87 49.23 6.77
C GLU A 563 24.47 48.84 5.41
N ILE A 564 23.79 49.13 4.29
CA ILE A 564 24.34 48.88 2.95
C ILE A 564 25.62 49.72 2.73
N ALA A 565 25.65 50.99 3.19
CA ALA A 565 26.83 51.82 3.12
C ALA A 565 27.99 51.25 3.98
N ARG A 566 27.70 50.77 5.18
CA ARG A 566 28.67 50.05 6.03
C ARG A 566 29.21 48.79 5.33
N MET A 567 28.38 48.03 4.66
CA MET A 567 28.81 46.85 3.90
C MET A 567 29.71 47.20 2.72
N LEU A 568 29.55 48.41 2.12
CA LEU A 568 30.37 48.89 1.03
C LEU A 568 31.72 49.44 1.50
N ALA A 569 31.73 50.25 2.60
CA ALA A 569 32.87 51.01 3.04
C ALA A 569 33.68 50.35 4.20
N GLY A 570 33.08 49.34 4.88
CA GLY A 570 33.67 48.75 6.09
C GLY A 570 33.41 49.57 7.35
N ALA A 571 34.43 49.77 8.20
CA ALA A 571 34.26 50.37 9.53
C ALA A 571 33.93 51.89 9.52
N VAL A 572 34.31 52.61 8.48
CA VAL A 572 34.06 54.07 8.36
C VAL A 572 33.12 54.31 7.17
N VAL A 573 31.93 54.76 7.48
CA VAL A 573 30.91 55.05 6.45
C VAL A 573 31.11 56.49 5.92
N THR A 574 31.46 56.58 4.64
CA THR A 574 31.68 57.90 3.95
C THR A 574 30.39 58.33 3.22
N GLU A 575 30.33 59.63 2.80
CA GLU A 575 29.20 60.10 2.00
C GLU A 575 29.11 59.46 0.63
N GLU A 576 30.26 59.10 0.02
CA GLU A 576 30.31 58.36 -1.25
C GLU A 576 29.71 56.95 -1.08
N ALA A 577 29.98 56.31 0.04
CA ALA A 577 29.38 54.99 0.34
C ALA A 577 27.86 55.09 0.55
N ARG A 578 27.36 56.18 1.19
CA ARG A 578 25.91 56.43 1.32
C ARG A 578 25.25 56.65 -0.03
N ALA A 579 25.90 57.45 -0.91
CA ALA A 579 25.41 57.70 -2.26
C ALA A 579 25.40 56.42 -3.12
N ALA A 580 26.43 55.58 -2.97
CA ALA A 580 26.48 54.28 -3.65
C ALA A 580 25.39 53.32 -3.12
N ALA A 581 25.16 53.30 -1.80
CA ALA A 581 24.11 52.49 -1.17
C ALA A 581 22.71 52.90 -1.65
N GLU A 582 22.48 54.24 -1.80
CA GLU A 582 21.22 54.79 -2.31
C GLU A 582 20.94 54.32 -3.75
N LYS A 583 21.95 54.38 -4.64
CA LYS A 583 21.85 53.86 -6.01
C LYS A 583 21.53 52.36 -6.06
N LEU A 584 22.14 51.54 -5.19
CA LEU A 584 21.84 50.12 -5.11
C LEU A 584 20.39 49.85 -4.65
N LEU A 585 19.87 50.64 -3.73
CA LEU A 585 18.50 50.55 -3.25
C LEU A 585 17.47 51.03 -4.28
N GLU A 586 17.79 52.07 -5.07
CA GLU A 586 16.95 52.57 -6.15
C GLU A 586 16.85 51.60 -7.34
N ALA A 587 17.95 50.93 -7.71
CA ALA A 587 17.97 49.93 -8.78
C ALA A 587 16.99 48.73 -8.57
N LYS A 588 16.38 48.64 -7.40
CA LYS A 588 15.32 47.67 -7.07
C LYS A 588 13.96 48.03 -7.70
N VAL A 589 13.73 49.30 -8.03
CA VAL A 589 12.41 49.83 -8.43
C VAL A 589 12.18 49.74 -9.95
N ALA A 590 13.20 49.41 -10.73
CA ALA A 590 13.14 49.21 -12.17
C ALA A 590 13.13 47.71 -12.52
#